data_5d3eb9901f3426d28366d07b87d15471
#
_entry.id   5d3eb9901f3426d28366d07b87d15471
#
_cell.length_a   1.000
_cell.length_b   1.000
_cell.length_c   1.000
_cell.angle_alpha   90.00
_cell.angle_beta   90.00
_cell.angle_gamma   90.00
#
_symmetry.space_group_name_H-M   'P 1'
#
loop_
_entity.id
_entity.type
_entity.pdbx_description
1 polymer ?
#
loop_
_entity_poly.entity_id
_entity_poly.type
_entity_poly.pdbx_seq_one_letter_code
_entity_poly.pdbx_strand_id
1 'polypeptide(L)'
;TNVGITGNGRAFEYLLPILAASDLDEEQNLALKIKKELDSTIKAFVRRSDDKYGKAFQNYLKQVKKTSQSIVTKEIKSKKTLGGMTKLVDWESEKNSIDKIVTSIMYEQSPSTSYQNILLQVKKLSKEKKIKIIKSLANIRLNRRHRPSRAFESVYYTFDLLNNFGMFRDFHRHRALTLERQLLTTDHGYNTPNEIKILGINKEYKECMNKTKETFDKIRKKNPEQGQYVVNFAYNYPYFMKFNLREACHLIELRTVPQGHIDYRRVAQQMYRQINKIHPNLSKIMKFVDLKEYDLERFESEKRTEEKRKKLKK
;
A
#
# COMPACT_ATOMS: atom_id res chain seq x y z
N THR A 1 -18.24 -3.86 14.95
CA THR A 1 -17.17 -4.81 14.60
C THR A 1 -16.17 -4.89 15.74
N ASN A 2 -15.87 -6.10 16.22
CA ASN A 2 -14.86 -6.31 17.25
C ASN A 2 -13.48 -6.41 16.58
N VAL A 3 -12.46 -5.82 17.22
CA VAL A 3 -11.07 -5.83 16.75
C VAL A 3 -10.17 -6.32 17.89
N GLY A 4 -9.37 -7.35 17.63
CA GLY A 4 -8.30 -7.80 18.50
C GLY A 4 -6.97 -7.16 18.07
N ILE A 5 -6.23 -6.59 19.01
CA ILE A 5 -4.90 -6.01 18.76
C ILE A 5 -3.86 -6.78 19.57
N THR A 6 -2.86 -7.32 18.89
CA THR A 6 -1.71 -7.98 19.53
C THR A 6 -0.42 -7.30 19.08
N GLY A 7 0.45 -6.97 20.02
CA GLY A 7 1.72 -6.32 19.76
C GLY A 7 2.69 -6.46 20.93
N ASN A 8 3.95 -6.13 20.72
CA ASN A 8 4.91 -6.00 21.81
C ASN A 8 4.79 -4.62 22.50
N GLY A 9 5.40 -4.45 23.67
CA GLY A 9 5.32 -3.19 24.47
C GLY A 9 5.78 -1.96 23.66
N ARG A 10 6.80 -2.07 22.81
CA ARG A 10 7.29 -0.99 21.97
C ARG A 10 6.27 -0.55 20.92
N ALA A 11 5.52 -1.50 20.34
CA ALA A 11 4.46 -1.18 19.37
C ALA A 11 3.34 -0.37 20.03
N PHE A 12 2.95 -0.73 21.27
CA PHE A 12 1.96 0.03 22.02
C PHE A 12 2.49 1.39 22.49
N GLU A 13 3.74 1.47 22.96
CA GLU A 13 4.38 2.74 23.32
C GLU A 13 4.32 3.75 22.16
N TYR A 14 4.46 3.28 20.93
CA TYR A 14 4.38 4.12 19.73
C TYR A 14 2.93 4.41 19.30
N LEU A 15 2.03 3.44 19.39
CA LEU A 15 0.63 3.57 18.99
C LEU A 15 -0.14 4.60 19.85
N LEU A 16 0.05 4.55 21.17
CA LEU A 16 -0.71 5.37 22.11
C LEU A 16 -0.58 6.88 21.88
N PRO A 17 0.62 7.47 21.71
CA PRO A 17 0.74 8.90 21.42
C PRO A 17 0.12 9.30 20.07
N ILE A 18 0.13 8.42 19.06
CA ILE A 18 -0.47 8.68 17.75
C ILE A 18 -1.99 8.81 17.90
N LEU A 19 -2.62 7.84 18.57
CA LEU A 19 -4.06 7.88 18.82
C LEU A 19 -4.46 9.08 19.69
N ALA A 20 -3.68 9.39 20.73
CA ALA A 20 -3.92 10.54 21.62
C ALA A 20 -3.72 11.90 20.91
N ALA A 21 -2.94 11.96 19.84
CA ALA A 21 -2.74 13.15 19.02
C ALA A 21 -3.79 13.33 17.90
N SER A 22 -4.67 12.35 17.71
CA SER A 22 -5.73 12.42 16.68
C SER A 22 -6.71 13.56 16.95
N ASP A 23 -7.35 14.06 15.88
CA ASP A 23 -8.47 15.00 15.97
C ASP A 23 -9.83 14.28 16.17
N LEU A 24 -9.84 12.95 16.23
CA LEU A 24 -11.03 12.14 16.49
C LEU A 24 -11.10 11.74 17.96
N ASP A 25 -12.14 12.17 18.66
CA ASP A 25 -12.38 11.83 20.08
C ASP A 25 -12.43 10.32 20.31
N GLU A 26 -12.94 9.56 19.33
CA GLU A 26 -12.97 8.09 19.38
C GLU A 26 -11.55 7.50 19.51
N GLU A 27 -10.59 7.98 18.72
CA GLU A 27 -9.20 7.52 18.74
C GLU A 27 -8.51 7.93 20.05
N GLN A 28 -8.74 9.14 20.53
CA GLN A 28 -8.23 9.60 21.82
C GLN A 28 -8.78 8.74 22.98
N ASN A 29 -10.08 8.48 22.99
CA ASN A 29 -10.73 7.62 23.99
C ASN A 29 -10.21 6.17 23.91
N LEU A 30 -9.94 5.68 22.72
CA LEU A 30 -9.33 4.35 22.50
C LEU A 30 -7.91 4.31 23.11
N ALA A 31 -7.10 5.36 22.91
CA ALA A 31 -5.78 5.46 23.52
C ALA A 31 -5.85 5.36 25.05
N LEU A 32 -6.78 6.10 25.68
CA LEU A 32 -6.97 6.08 27.12
C LEU A 32 -7.38 4.68 27.64
N LYS A 33 -8.32 4.02 26.96
CA LYS A 33 -8.77 2.68 27.33
C LYS A 33 -7.64 1.64 27.20
N ILE A 34 -6.94 1.63 26.07
CA ILE A 34 -5.80 0.71 25.85
C ILE A 34 -4.72 0.97 26.89
N LYS A 35 -4.37 2.23 27.16
CA LYS A 35 -3.35 2.57 28.16
C LYS A 35 -3.73 2.06 29.55
N LYS A 36 -4.98 2.26 29.96
CA LYS A 36 -5.47 1.78 31.28
C LYS A 36 -5.27 0.28 31.46
N GLU A 37 -5.60 -0.52 30.43
CA GLU A 37 -5.39 -1.98 30.46
C GLU A 37 -3.90 -2.35 30.51
N LEU A 38 -3.06 -1.68 29.72
CA LEU A 38 -1.63 -1.97 29.66
C LEU A 38 -0.87 -1.50 30.92
N ASP A 39 -1.35 -0.46 31.59
CA ASP A 39 -0.77 0.00 32.87
C ASP A 39 -0.87 -1.05 33.98
N SER A 40 -1.85 -1.96 33.92
CA SER A 40 -1.98 -3.06 34.85
C SER A 40 -0.92 -4.17 34.68
N THR A 41 -0.34 -4.31 33.46
CA THR A 41 0.52 -5.44 33.09
C THR A 41 1.92 -5.05 32.67
N ILE A 42 2.06 -3.99 31.86
CA ILE A 42 3.33 -3.56 31.25
C ILE A 42 3.60 -2.06 31.41
N LYS A 43 3.23 -1.47 32.56
CA LYS A 43 3.34 -0.03 32.86
C LYS A 43 4.71 0.55 32.49
N ALA A 44 5.79 -0.17 32.79
CA ALA A 44 7.16 0.30 32.52
C ALA A 44 7.41 0.56 31.01
N PHE A 45 6.79 -0.22 30.12
CA PHE A 45 6.92 -0.07 28.66
C PHE A 45 6.05 1.07 28.10
N VAL A 46 4.84 1.25 28.61
CA VAL A 46 3.90 2.24 28.06
C VAL A 46 3.91 3.58 28.79
N ARG A 47 4.69 3.71 29.85
CA ARG A 47 4.82 4.92 30.66
C ARG A 47 5.11 6.17 29.84
N ARG A 48 5.99 6.04 28.84
CA ARG A 48 6.43 7.16 28.01
C ARG A 48 5.37 7.67 27.03
N SER A 49 4.26 6.98 26.88
CA SER A 49 3.21 7.43 25.95
C SER A 49 2.51 8.71 26.39
N ASP A 50 2.46 8.99 27.71
CA ASP A 50 1.74 10.13 28.31
C ASP A 50 2.54 10.92 29.38
N ASP A 51 3.81 10.57 29.62
CA ASP A 51 4.72 11.39 30.42
C ASP A 51 5.10 12.70 29.68
N LYS A 52 6.01 13.48 30.25
CA LYS A 52 6.48 14.74 29.62
C LYS A 52 6.99 14.54 28.17
N TYR A 53 7.62 13.41 27.88
CA TYR A 53 8.14 13.12 26.53
C TYR A 53 7.02 12.68 25.58
N GLY A 54 6.09 11.85 26.06
CA GLY A 54 4.92 11.44 25.29
C GLY A 54 4.02 12.62 24.94
N LYS A 55 3.75 13.50 25.90
CA LYS A 55 3.00 14.75 25.65
C LYS A 55 3.70 15.68 24.67
N ALA A 56 5.03 15.82 24.78
CA ALA A 56 5.80 16.58 23.82
C ALA A 56 5.70 15.99 22.40
N PHE A 57 5.76 14.66 22.27
CA PHE A 57 5.58 13.98 20.98
C PHE A 57 4.16 14.14 20.42
N GLN A 58 3.12 14.02 21.23
CA GLN A 58 1.73 14.31 20.82
C GLN A 58 1.58 15.73 20.29
N ASN A 59 2.15 16.73 20.99
CA ASN A 59 2.13 18.12 20.56
C ASN A 59 2.88 18.31 19.23
N TYR A 60 4.04 17.67 19.07
CA TYR A 60 4.79 17.68 17.83
C TYR A 60 3.95 17.15 16.65
N LEU A 61 3.27 16.00 16.81
CA LEU A 61 2.41 15.44 15.78
C LEU A 61 1.28 16.40 15.36
N LYS A 62 0.62 17.04 16.36
CA LYS A 62 -0.40 18.07 16.11
C LYS A 62 0.15 19.28 15.37
N GLN A 63 1.35 19.74 15.74
CA GLN A 63 2.01 20.86 15.06
C GLN A 63 2.42 20.52 13.63
N VAL A 64 2.96 19.32 13.38
CA VAL A 64 3.28 18.84 12.03
C VAL A 64 2.04 18.89 11.15
N LYS A 65 0.90 18.36 11.62
CA LYS A 65 -0.36 18.39 10.89
C LYS A 65 -0.80 19.81 10.55
N LYS A 66 -0.84 20.71 11.54
CA LYS A 66 -1.23 22.11 11.36
C LYS A 66 -0.32 22.85 10.38
N THR A 67 0.99 22.66 10.51
CA THR A 67 1.99 23.29 9.63
C THR A 67 1.81 22.82 8.20
N SER A 68 1.67 21.50 7.99
CA SER A 68 1.44 20.92 6.66
C SER A 68 0.14 21.45 6.03
N GLN A 69 -0.94 21.55 6.79
CA GLN A 69 -2.21 22.14 6.32
C GLN A 69 -2.04 23.60 5.91
N SER A 70 -1.31 24.40 6.70
CA SER A 70 -1.03 25.80 6.38
C SER A 70 -0.21 25.95 5.09
N ILE A 71 0.79 25.09 4.89
CA ILE A 71 1.61 25.08 3.66
C ILE A 71 0.72 24.76 2.46
N VAL A 72 -0.07 23.70 2.53
CA VAL A 72 -0.98 23.30 1.43
C VAL A 72 -1.93 24.43 1.08
N THR A 73 -2.54 25.10 2.06
CA THR A 73 -3.48 26.18 1.83
C THR A 73 -2.84 27.38 1.10
N LYS A 74 -1.56 27.65 1.38
CA LYS A 74 -0.83 28.78 0.76
C LYS A 74 -0.29 28.44 -0.64
N GLU A 75 0.25 27.25 -0.81
CA GLU A 75 1.08 26.91 -1.98
C GLU A 75 0.32 26.08 -3.04
N ILE A 76 -0.73 25.35 -2.65
CA ILE A 76 -1.40 24.43 -3.55
C ILE A 76 -2.79 24.91 -3.93
N LYS A 77 -2.99 25.15 -5.24
CA LYS A 77 -4.34 25.35 -5.81
C LYS A 77 -4.97 23.97 -6.01
N SER A 78 -5.93 23.64 -5.17
CA SER A 78 -6.64 22.36 -5.25
C SER A 78 -7.37 22.21 -6.59
N LYS A 79 -7.12 21.09 -7.29
CA LYS A 79 -7.86 20.69 -8.49
C LYS A 79 -8.41 19.29 -8.29
N LYS A 80 -9.73 19.14 -8.41
CA LYS A 80 -10.38 17.83 -8.28
C LYS A 80 -9.98 16.91 -9.43
N THR A 81 -9.60 15.68 -9.09
CA THR A 81 -9.43 14.59 -10.04
C THR A 81 -10.60 13.63 -9.88
N LEU A 82 -11.26 13.28 -10.99
CA LEU A 82 -12.41 12.37 -11.00
C LEU A 82 -12.02 11.04 -11.66
N GLY A 83 -12.71 9.98 -11.24
CA GLY A 83 -12.51 8.64 -11.81
C GLY A 83 -11.33 7.88 -11.20
N GLY A 84 -11.15 6.65 -11.64
CA GLY A 84 -10.05 5.78 -11.20
C GLY A 84 -8.76 6.05 -11.97
N MET A 85 -7.62 6.05 -11.26
CA MET A 85 -6.30 6.26 -11.87
C MET A 85 -5.27 5.34 -11.23
N THR A 86 -4.40 4.79 -12.09
CA THR A 86 -3.18 4.08 -11.67
C THR A 86 -2.06 4.58 -12.56
N LYS A 87 -1.17 5.43 -12.04
CA LYS A 87 -0.15 6.10 -12.84
C LYS A 87 1.23 5.99 -12.20
N LEU A 88 2.19 5.45 -12.94
CA LEU A 88 3.60 5.52 -12.59
C LEU A 88 4.10 6.95 -12.84
N VAL A 89 4.62 7.61 -11.81
CA VAL A 89 4.98 9.04 -11.84
C VAL A 89 6.46 9.31 -11.60
N ASP A 90 7.19 8.35 -10.98
CA ASP A 90 8.62 8.49 -10.70
C ASP A 90 9.34 7.15 -10.81
N TRP A 91 10.47 7.15 -11.54
CA TRP A 91 11.35 6.01 -11.77
C TRP A 91 12.71 6.45 -12.31
N GLU A 92 13.72 5.60 -12.21
CA GLU A 92 15.01 5.81 -12.88
C GLU A 92 15.03 5.20 -14.28
N SER A 93 16.06 5.52 -15.07
CA SER A 93 16.30 4.82 -16.36
C SER A 93 16.63 3.35 -16.12
N GLU A 94 16.21 2.47 -17.04
CA GLU A 94 16.51 1.02 -16.93
C GLU A 94 18.01 0.75 -16.88
N LYS A 95 18.82 1.52 -17.63
CA LYS A 95 20.29 1.42 -17.62
C LYS A 95 20.86 1.62 -16.23
N ASN A 96 20.51 2.73 -15.55
CA ASN A 96 20.99 3.01 -14.21
C ASN A 96 20.50 1.99 -13.19
N SER A 97 19.26 1.56 -13.32
CA SER A 97 18.63 0.55 -12.47
C SER A 97 19.35 -0.79 -12.58
N ILE A 98 19.68 -1.23 -13.80
CA ILE A 98 20.46 -2.44 -14.07
C ILE A 98 21.84 -2.33 -13.45
N ASP A 99 22.55 -1.20 -13.62
CA ASP A 99 23.88 -0.99 -13.06
C ASP A 99 23.87 -1.09 -11.51
N LYS A 100 22.90 -0.48 -10.85
CA LYS A 100 22.72 -0.57 -9.39
C LYS A 100 22.47 -1.99 -8.90
N ILE A 101 21.55 -2.72 -9.56
CA ILE A 101 21.20 -4.09 -9.17
C ILE A 101 22.42 -5.01 -9.35
N VAL A 102 23.08 -4.97 -10.50
CA VAL A 102 24.25 -5.81 -10.79
C VAL A 102 25.39 -5.51 -9.81
N THR A 103 25.62 -4.21 -9.51
CA THR A 103 26.62 -3.78 -8.51
C THR A 103 26.27 -4.38 -7.13
N SER A 104 25.03 -4.31 -6.69
CA SER A 104 24.60 -4.82 -5.40
C SER A 104 24.72 -6.35 -5.31
N ILE A 105 24.43 -7.07 -6.40
CA ILE A 105 24.62 -8.53 -6.48
C ILE A 105 26.10 -8.89 -6.32
N MET A 106 26.98 -8.18 -7.02
CA MET A 106 28.42 -8.43 -6.98
C MET A 106 29.04 -8.03 -5.64
N TYR A 107 28.54 -6.94 -5.03
CA TYR A 107 29.05 -6.43 -3.76
C TYR A 107 28.92 -7.46 -2.63
N GLU A 108 27.80 -8.14 -2.54
CA GLU A 108 27.53 -9.15 -1.51
C GLU A 108 28.59 -10.29 -1.52
N GLN A 109 29.14 -10.58 -2.71
CA GLN A 109 30.10 -11.68 -2.90
C GLN A 109 31.55 -11.18 -3.10
N SER A 110 31.83 -9.87 -2.88
CA SER A 110 33.15 -9.27 -3.12
C SER A 110 33.74 -8.69 -1.83
N PRO A 111 34.33 -9.51 -0.95
CA PRO A 111 34.69 -9.10 0.43
C PRO A 111 35.77 -8.01 0.51
N SER A 112 36.53 -7.78 -0.54
CA SER A 112 37.68 -6.85 -0.52
C SER A 112 37.52 -5.64 -1.45
N THR A 113 36.34 -5.46 -2.05
CA THR A 113 36.15 -4.42 -3.06
C THR A 113 35.03 -3.46 -2.65
N SER A 114 35.28 -2.14 -2.69
CA SER A 114 34.27 -1.14 -2.37
C SER A 114 33.14 -1.12 -3.39
N TYR A 115 31.94 -0.70 -2.94
CA TYR A 115 30.76 -0.54 -3.82
C TYR A 115 31.09 0.32 -5.06
N GLN A 116 31.80 1.44 -4.88
CA GLN A 116 32.15 2.34 -5.96
C GLN A 116 33.07 1.68 -7.01
N ASN A 117 34.05 0.90 -6.57
CA ASN A 117 34.94 0.19 -7.46
C ASN A 117 34.21 -0.89 -8.26
N ILE A 118 33.27 -1.60 -7.64
CA ILE A 118 32.42 -2.57 -8.33
C ILE A 118 31.54 -1.85 -9.35
N LEU A 119 30.92 -0.73 -8.98
CA LEU A 119 30.08 0.06 -9.89
C LEU A 119 30.86 0.53 -11.13
N LEU A 120 32.11 0.97 -10.96
CA LEU A 120 32.96 1.33 -12.09
C LEU A 120 33.25 0.16 -13.01
N GLN A 121 33.47 -1.04 -12.47
CA GLN A 121 33.65 -2.24 -13.25
C GLN A 121 32.34 -2.66 -13.95
N VAL A 122 31.22 -2.64 -13.23
CA VAL A 122 29.90 -2.95 -13.80
C VAL A 122 29.55 -2.00 -14.96
N LYS A 123 29.84 -0.71 -14.84
CA LYS A 123 29.61 0.23 -15.96
C LYS A 123 30.35 -0.15 -17.24
N LYS A 124 31.51 -0.81 -17.16
CA LYS A 124 32.28 -1.31 -18.29
C LYS A 124 31.72 -2.62 -18.91
N LEU A 125 30.84 -3.34 -18.20
CA LEU A 125 30.21 -4.53 -18.74
C LEU A 125 29.22 -4.18 -19.84
N SER A 126 29.11 -5.05 -20.84
CA SER A 126 28.08 -4.90 -21.89
C SER A 126 26.67 -5.04 -21.32
N LYS A 127 25.68 -4.44 -21.97
CA LYS A 127 24.27 -4.54 -21.59
C LYS A 127 23.80 -5.99 -21.51
N GLU A 128 24.22 -6.82 -22.46
CA GLU A 128 23.87 -8.23 -22.58
C GLU A 128 24.38 -9.04 -21.37
N LYS A 129 25.64 -8.80 -20.94
CA LYS A 129 26.21 -9.44 -19.73
C LYS A 129 25.43 -9.07 -18.49
N LYS A 130 25.09 -7.79 -18.30
CA LYS A 130 24.29 -7.32 -17.14
C LYS A 130 22.90 -7.96 -17.13
N ILE A 131 22.22 -7.99 -18.26
CA ILE A 131 20.90 -8.63 -18.41
C ILE A 131 21.00 -10.13 -18.13
N LYS A 132 22.05 -10.81 -18.61
CA LYS A 132 22.28 -12.24 -18.35
C LYS A 132 22.40 -12.52 -16.85
N ILE A 133 23.13 -11.68 -16.09
CA ILE A 133 23.25 -11.78 -14.63
C ILE A 133 21.87 -11.67 -13.97
N ILE A 134 21.06 -10.67 -14.34
CA ILE A 134 19.72 -10.51 -13.77
C ILE A 134 18.81 -11.68 -14.12
N LYS A 135 18.83 -12.13 -15.37
CA LYS A 135 18.06 -13.29 -15.82
C LYS A 135 18.42 -14.59 -15.10
N SER A 136 19.69 -14.80 -14.79
CA SER A 136 20.11 -16.01 -14.05
C SER A 136 19.45 -16.06 -12.67
N LEU A 137 19.37 -14.93 -11.96
CA LEU A 137 18.67 -14.85 -10.67
C LEU A 137 17.15 -14.96 -10.81
N ALA A 138 16.56 -14.42 -11.89
CA ALA A 138 15.16 -14.61 -12.15
C ALA A 138 14.80 -16.08 -12.42
N ASN A 139 15.65 -16.79 -13.17
CA ASN A 139 15.40 -18.18 -13.58
C ASN A 139 15.35 -19.16 -12.43
N ILE A 140 16.15 -18.97 -11.38
CA ILE A 140 16.15 -19.84 -10.18
C ILE A 140 14.91 -19.67 -9.31
N ARG A 141 14.07 -18.64 -9.55
CA ARG A 141 12.79 -18.49 -8.85
C ARG A 141 11.78 -19.50 -9.41
N LEU A 142 11.38 -20.46 -8.60
CA LEU A 142 10.47 -21.55 -8.98
C LEU A 142 9.02 -21.29 -8.56
N ASN A 143 8.81 -20.39 -7.60
CA ASN A 143 7.48 -19.99 -7.16
C ASN A 143 7.50 -18.56 -6.57
N ARG A 144 6.32 -17.99 -6.36
CA ARG A 144 6.11 -16.64 -5.82
C ARG A 144 6.77 -16.41 -4.45
N ARG A 145 6.95 -17.44 -3.62
CA ARG A 145 7.55 -17.34 -2.28
C ARG A 145 9.08 -17.23 -2.32
N HIS A 146 9.71 -17.57 -3.46
CA HIS A 146 11.14 -17.34 -3.70
C HIS A 146 11.36 -15.85 -3.95
N ARG A 147 11.59 -15.08 -2.89
CA ARG A 147 11.78 -13.63 -2.98
C ARG A 147 13.08 -13.29 -3.71
N PRO A 148 13.10 -12.26 -4.56
CA PRO A 148 14.35 -11.73 -5.12
C PRO A 148 15.33 -11.33 -4.01
N SER A 149 16.65 -11.34 -4.29
CA SER A 149 17.66 -10.87 -3.35
C SER A 149 17.47 -9.38 -3.00
N ARG A 150 18.14 -8.92 -1.95
CA ARG A 150 18.07 -7.51 -1.53
C ARG A 150 18.66 -6.54 -2.54
N ALA A 151 19.47 -7.00 -3.47
CA ALA A 151 19.98 -6.17 -4.58
C ALA A 151 18.85 -5.45 -5.36
N PHE A 152 17.68 -6.08 -5.48
CA PHE A 152 16.51 -5.50 -6.14
C PHE A 152 15.81 -4.39 -5.32
N GLU A 153 16.23 -4.14 -4.09
CA GLU A 153 15.78 -2.99 -3.28
C GLU A 153 16.41 -1.67 -3.75
N SER A 154 17.43 -1.71 -4.60
CA SER A 154 18.16 -0.53 -5.09
C SER A 154 17.38 0.32 -6.11
N VAL A 155 16.24 -0.15 -6.60
CA VAL A 155 15.43 0.50 -7.65
C VAL A 155 14.03 0.74 -7.14
N TYR A 156 13.52 1.96 -7.33
CA TYR A 156 12.24 2.41 -6.78
C TYR A 156 11.27 2.87 -7.89
N TYR A 157 9.99 2.76 -7.57
CA TYR A 157 8.85 3.24 -8.37
C TYR A 157 7.90 4.00 -7.49
N THR A 158 7.37 5.13 -7.97
CA THR A 158 6.28 5.86 -7.31
C THR A 158 5.03 5.81 -8.18
N PHE A 159 3.94 5.31 -7.61
CA PHE A 159 2.63 5.29 -8.24
C PHE A 159 1.69 6.29 -7.57
N ASP A 160 1.05 7.13 -8.38
CA ASP A 160 -0.09 7.96 -8.00
C ASP A 160 -1.38 7.19 -8.31
N LEU A 161 -2.24 7.07 -7.32
CA LEU A 161 -3.38 6.16 -7.31
C LEU A 161 -4.65 6.87 -6.86
N LEU A 162 -5.70 6.69 -7.64
CA LEU A 162 -7.04 7.12 -7.30
C LEU A 162 -8.00 5.97 -7.62
N ASN A 163 -8.31 5.19 -6.62
CA ASN A 163 -9.08 3.95 -6.76
C ASN A 163 -10.06 3.81 -5.60
N ASN A 164 -11.04 2.90 -5.70
CA ASN A 164 -12.03 2.76 -4.64
C ASN A 164 -11.41 2.40 -3.28
N PHE A 165 -12.01 2.92 -2.21
CA PHE A 165 -11.51 2.74 -0.85
C PHE A 165 -11.52 1.27 -0.40
N GLY A 166 -12.45 0.47 -0.90
CA GLY A 166 -12.51 -0.96 -0.61
C GLY A 166 -11.21 -1.68 -0.97
N MET A 167 -10.68 -1.39 -2.17
CA MET A 167 -9.44 -1.98 -2.66
C MET A 167 -8.18 -1.42 -1.99
N PHE A 168 -8.17 -0.12 -1.64
CA PHE A 168 -7.06 0.50 -0.89
C PHE A 168 -6.71 -0.31 0.36
N ARG A 169 -7.69 -0.84 1.07
CA ARG A 169 -7.50 -1.65 2.28
C ARG A 169 -6.62 -2.89 2.05
N ASP A 170 -6.59 -3.42 0.84
CA ASP A 170 -5.72 -4.54 0.48
C ASP A 170 -4.28 -4.09 0.19
N PHE A 171 -4.08 -2.95 -0.43
CA PHE A 171 -2.76 -2.37 -0.65
C PHE A 171 -2.14 -1.83 0.64
N HIS A 172 -2.92 -1.27 1.54
CA HIS A 172 -2.47 -0.78 2.85
C HIS A 172 -1.86 -1.86 3.76
N ARG A 173 -2.07 -3.14 3.46
CA ARG A 173 -1.44 -4.26 4.19
C ARG A 173 0.04 -4.48 3.83
N HIS A 174 0.52 -3.89 2.74
CA HIS A 174 1.94 -3.92 2.39
C HIS A 174 2.70 -2.90 3.22
N ARG A 175 3.82 -3.30 3.83
CA ARG A 175 4.55 -2.49 4.82
C ARG A 175 5.94 -2.06 4.35
N ALA A 176 6.55 -2.77 3.39
CA ALA A 176 7.87 -2.45 2.86
C ALA A 176 7.81 -1.36 1.77
N LEU A 177 7.06 -0.30 2.05
CA LEU A 177 6.84 0.81 1.12
C LEU A 177 6.50 2.11 1.87
N THR A 178 6.66 3.25 1.20
CA THR A 178 6.05 4.53 1.62
C THR A 178 4.65 4.59 1.05
N LEU A 179 3.67 4.82 1.90
CA LEU A 179 2.28 5.01 1.50
C LEU A 179 1.75 6.25 2.19
N GLU A 180 1.37 7.25 1.40
CA GLU A 180 0.72 8.46 1.87
C GLU A 180 -0.67 8.57 1.26
N ARG A 181 -1.61 9.03 2.07
CA ARG A 181 -3.03 9.08 1.73
C ARG A 181 -3.65 10.41 2.15
N GLN A 182 -4.66 10.83 1.43
CA GLN A 182 -5.46 11.99 1.79
C GLN A 182 -6.59 11.59 2.75
N LEU A 183 -7.42 12.56 3.19
CA LEU A 183 -8.67 12.25 3.87
C LEU A 183 -9.66 11.59 2.90
N LEU A 184 -10.48 10.68 3.42
CA LEU A 184 -11.59 10.12 2.65
C LEU A 184 -12.62 11.20 2.35
N THR A 185 -12.99 11.33 1.07
CA THR A 185 -14.02 12.28 0.61
C THR A 185 -14.93 11.63 -0.42
N THR A 186 -16.05 12.27 -0.69
CA THR A 186 -16.94 11.91 -1.80
C THR A 186 -16.63 12.69 -3.09
N ASP A 187 -15.55 13.47 -3.09
CA ASP A 187 -15.27 14.45 -4.16
C ASP A 187 -14.70 13.84 -5.44
N HIS A 188 -14.15 12.62 -5.37
CA HIS A 188 -13.45 11.97 -6.49
C HIS A 188 -14.32 10.98 -7.29
N GLY A 189 -15.64 10.98 -7.04
CA GLY A 189 -16.55 10.01 -7.64
C GLY A 189 -16.44 8.62 -7.02
N TYR A 190 -17.14 7.66 -7.61
CA TYR A 190 -17.23 6.30 -7.10
C TYR A 190 -17.28 5.28 -8.24
N ASN A 191 -16.97 4.04 -7.92
CA ASN A 191 -17.07 2.91 -8.84
C ASN A 191 -18.46 2.26 -8.72
N THR A 192 -19.06 1.90 -9.85
CA THR A 192 -20.25 1.08 -9.90
C THR A 192 -19.85 -0.34 -10.30
N PRO A 193 -19.98 -1.34 -9.42
CA PRO A 193 -19.73 -2.74 -9.78
C PRO A 193 -20.59 -3.18 -10.96
N ASN A 194 -20.06 -4.08 -11.79
CA ASN A 194 -20.78 -4.56 -12.96
C ASN A 194 -22.05 -5.34 -12.57
N GLU A 195 -22.02 -6.01 -11.43
CA GLU A 195 -23.14 -6.75 -10.86
C GLU A 195 -24.35 -5.86 -10.58
N ILE A 196 -24.15 -4.60 -10.17
CA ILE A 196 -25.22 -3.61 -9.97
C ILE A 196 -25.95 -3.35 -11.29
N LYS A 197 -25.18 -3.29 -12.40
CA LYS A 197 -25.75 -3.09 -13.74
C LYS A 197 -26.53 -4.32 -14.21
N ILE A 198 -25.96 -5.52 -13.99
CA ILE A 198 -26.58 -6.81 -14.38
C ILE A 198 -27.89 -7.01 -13.62
N LEU A 199 -27.93 -6.66 -12.34
CA LEU A 199 -29.13 -6.77 -11.49
C LEU A 199 -30.18 -5.69 -11.75
N GLY A 200 -29.86 -4.65 -12.55
CA GLY A 200 -30.80 -3.58 -12.89
C GLY A 200 -31.07 -2.57 -11.77
N ILE A 201 -30.27 -2.60 -10.66
CA ILE A 201 -30.46 -1.75 -9.46
C ILE A 201 -29.59 -0.47 -9.49
N ASN A 202 -29.31 0.05 -10.69
CA ASN A 202 -28.45 1.24 -10.85
C ASN A 202 -29.05 2.50 -10.20
N LYS A 203 -30.36 2.62 -10.22
CA LYS A 203 -31.06 3.81 -9.68
C LYS A 203 -30.90 3.87 -8.17
N GLU A 204 -31.22 2.80 -7.48
CA GLU A 204 -31.09 2.67 -6.04
C GLU A 204 -29.64 2.85 -5.57
N TYR A 205 -28.69 2.28 -6.31
CA TYR A 205 -27.27 2.44 -6.03
C TYR A 205 -26.86 3.92 -6.14
N LYS A 206 -27.27 4.61 -7.21
CA LYS A 206 -26.99 6.04 -7.42
C LYS A 206 -27.62 6.92 -6.34
N GLU A 207 -28.85 6.61 -5.93
CA GLU A 207 -29.55 7.32 -4.85
C GLU A 207 -28.79 7.15 -3.52
N CYS A 208 -28.34 5.94 -3.20
CA CYS A 208 -27.52 5.68 -2.01
C CYS A 208 -26.20 6.49 -2.02
N MET A 209 -25.53 6.53 -3.18
CA MET A 209 -24.28 7.31 -3.32
C MET A 209 -24.52 8.80 -3.18
N ASN A 210 -25.59 9.34 -3.76
CA ASN A 210 -25.96 10.74 -3.64
C ASN A 210 -26.28 11.11 -2.17
N LYS A 211 -27.07 10.28 -1.47
CA LYS A 211 -27.39 10.47 -0.07
C LYS A 211 -26.14 10.43 0.82
N THR A 212 -25.20 9.53 0.52
CA THR A 212 -23.89 9.47 1.18
C THR A 212 -23.14 10.79 0.99
N LYS A 213 -23.10 11.31 -0.23
CA LYS A 213 -22.43 12.58 -0.54
C LYS A 213 -23.07 13.76 0.20
N GLU A 214 -24.38 13.87 0.19
CA GLU A 214 -25.11 14.92 0.90
C GLU A 214 -24.83 14.88 2.41
N THR A 215 -24.82 13.69 2.99
CA THR A 215 -24.54 13.48 4.41
C THR A 215 -23.09 13.86 4.73
N PHE A 216 -22.14 13.41 3.90
CA PHE A 216 -20.74 13.80 4.00
C PHE A 216 -20.56 15.33 3.95
N ASP A 217 -21.19 16.00 2.97
CA ASP A 217 -21.10 17.44 2.79
C ASP A 217 -21.68 18.23 3.97
N LYS A 218 -22.73 17.71 4.63
CA LYS A 218 -23.29 18.30 5.86
C LYS A 218 -22.32 18.17 7.04
N ILE A 219 -21.73 16.99 7.24
CA ILE A 219 -20.86 16.71 8.39
C ILE A 219 -19.53 17.46 8.23
N ARG A 220 -18.89 17.40 7.05
CA ARG A 220 -17.56 17.98 6.83
C ARG A 220 -17.48 19.50 7.02
N LYS A 221 -18.61 20.20 6.89
CA LYS A 221 -18.66 21.65 7.13
C LYS A 221 -18.28 22.03 8.55
N LYS A 222 -18.66 21.18 9.54
CA LYS A 222 -18.37 21.39 10.95
C LYS A 222 -17.19 20.53 11.43
N ASN A 223 -17.13 19.29 10.98
CA ASN A 223 -16.19 18.26 11.44
C ASN A 223 -15.60 17.49 10.25
N PRO A 224 -14.57 18.01 9.56
CA PRO A 224 -13.99 17.39 8.36
C PRO A 224 -13.51 15.97 8.60
N GLU A 225 -12.89 15.70 9.75
CA GLU A 225 -12.38 14.37 10.11
C GLU A 225 -13.52 13.36 10.31
N GLN A 226 -14.61 13.76 10.94
CA GLN A 226 -15.77 12.89 11.18
C GLN A 226 -16.56 12.60 9.89
N GLY A 227 -16.48 13.47 8.89
CA GLY A 227 -17.09 13.25 7.59
C GLY A 227 -16.67 11.92 6.96
N GLN A 228 -15.46 11.46 7.22
CA GLN A 228 -14.92 10.21 6.68
C GLN A 228 -15.74 8.97 7.06
N TYR A 229 -16.43 8.97 8.20
CA TYR A 229 -17.21 7.81 8.67
C TYR A 229 -18.38 7.41 7.75
N VAL A 230 -18.91 8.34 6.98
CA VAL A 230 -20.02 8.05 6.06
C VAL A 230 -19.57 7.68 4.66
N VAL A 231 -18.27 7.81 4.35
CA VAL A 231 -17.74 7.48 3.02
C VAL A 231 -17.66 5.96 2.87
N ASN A 232 -18.47 5.40 1.97
CA ASN A 232 -18.50 3.98 1.73
C ASN A 232 -17.36 3.51 0.79
N PHE A 233 -17.18 2.19 0.67
CA PHE A 233 -16.06 1.56 -0.02
C PHE A 233 -15.98 1.82 -1.53
N ALA A 234 -17.06 2.25 -2.15
CA ALA A 234 -17.10 2.50 -3.58
C ALA A 234 -16.48 3.84 -3.99
N TYR A 235 -16.40 4.82 -3.06
CA TYR A 235 -15.79 6.10 -3.35
C TYR A 235 -14.29 6.00 -3.63
N ASN A 236 -13.82 6.77 -4.60
CA ASN A 236 -12.41 6.83 -4.97
C ASN A 236 -11.60 7.57 -3.92
N TYR A 237 -10.45 6.99 -3.60
CA TYR A 237 -9.55 7.43 -2.55
C TYR A 237 -8.17 7.72 -3.14
N PRO A 238 -7.65 8.95 -3.03
CA PRO A 238 -6.34 9.32 -3.53
C PRO A 238 -5.25 8.93 -2.53
N TYR A 239 -4.22 8.26 -3.04
CA TYR A 239 -3.01 7.91 -2.29
C TYR A 239 -1.84 7.69 -3.24
N PHE A 240 -0.61 7.78 -2.76
CA PHE A 240 0.53 7.33 -3.52
C PHE A 240 1.27 6.21 -2.79
N MET A 241 1.97 5.40 -3.57
CA MET A 241 2.82 4.33 -3.08
C MET A 241 4.21 4.44 -3.70
N LYS A 242 5.26 4.48 -2.87
CA LYS A 242 6.65 4.37 -3.32
C LYS A 242 7.26 3.10 -2.76
N PHE A 243 7.73 2.23 -3.65
CA PHE A 243 8.28 0.94 -3.28
C PHE A 243 9.40 0.51 -4.22
N ASN A 244 10.28 -0.36 -3.73
CA ASN A 244 11.37 -0.87 -4.53
C ASN A 244 10.93 -2.07 -5.41
N LEU A 245 11.80 -2.47 -6.34
CA LEU A 245 11.50 -3.56 -7.28
C LEU A 245 11.29 -4.92 -6.56
N ARG A 246 11.95 -5.16 -5.42
CA ARG A 246 11.74 -6.37 -4.62
C ARG A 246 10.33 -6.42 -4.03
N GLU A 247 9.85 -5.29 -3.48
CA GLU A 247 8.47 -5.17 -3.01
C GLU A 247 7.47 -5.16 -4.19
N ALA A 248 7.83 -4.59 -5.34
CA ALA A 248 7.01 -4.69 -6.56
C ALA A 248 6.75 -6.16 -6.95
N CYS A 249 7.78 -7.01 -6.90
CA CYS A 249 7.61 -8.45 -7.13
C CYS A 249 6.62 -9.05 -6.13
N HIS A 250 6.78 -8.77 -4.84
CA HIS A 250 5.91 -9.32 -3.81
C HIS A 250 4.47 -8.83 -3.96
N LEU A 251 4.28 -7.52 -4.07
CA LEU A 251 2.97 -6.88 -4.15
C LEU A 251 2.22 -7.34 -5.41
N ILE A 252 2.84 -7.19 -6.57
CA ILE A 252 2.17 -7.43 -7.85
C ILE A 252 1.87 -8.92 -8.03
N GLU A 253 2.83 -9.81 -7.76
CA GLU A 253 2.60 -11.26 -7.84
C GLU A 253 1.55 -11.75 -6.83
N LEU A 254 1.46 -11.11 -5.65
CA LEU A 254 0.43 -11.44 -4.65
C LEU A 254 -0.95 -10.92 -5.06
N ARG A 255 -1.01 -9.69 -5.59
CA ARG A 255 -2.29 -9.02 -5.88
C ARG A 255 -2.87 -9.38 -7.25
N THR A 256 -2.14 -10.09 -8.09
CA THR A 256 -2.65 -10.59 -9.38
C THR A 256 -3.13 -12.04 -9.33
N VAL A 257 -3.00 -12.75 -8.19
CA VAL A 257 -3.47 -14.14 -8.07
C VAL A 257 -4.96 -14.26 -8.41
N PRO A 258 -5.42 -15.39 -9.02
CA PRO A 258 -6.80 -15.57 -9.45
C PRO A 258 -7.85 -15.37 -8.35
N GLN A 259 -7.54 -15.77 -7.11
CA GLN A 259 -8.42 -15.65 -5.94
C GLN A 259 -8.62 -14.23 -5.44
N GLY A 260 -7.88 -13.28 -5.99
CA GLY A 260 -7.95 -11.88 -5.62
C GLY A 260 -9.22 -11.19 -6.11
N HIS A 261 -9.67 -10.15 -5.37
CA HIS A 261 -10.75 -9.29 -5.82
C HIS A 261 -10.37 -8.60 -7.13
N ILE A 262 -11.29 -8.56 -8.08
CA ILE A 262 -11.06 -8.06 -9.44
C ILE A 262 -10.47 -6.64 -9.48
N ASP A 263 -10.92 -5.75 -8.61
CA ASP A 263 -10.50 -4.35 -8.60
C ASP A 263 -8.99 -4.22 -8.32
N TYR A 264 -8.50 -4.81 -7.21
CA TYR A 264 -7.08 -4.70 -6.90
C TYR A 264 -6.20 -5.54 -7.85
N ARG A 265 -6.74 -6.63 -8.42
CA ARG A 265 -6.02 -7.38 -9.45
C ARG A 265 -5.75 -6.51 -10.67
N ARG A 266 -6.76 -5.81 -11.17
CA ARG A 266 -6.63 -4.89 -12.31
C ARG A 266 -5.61 -3.77 -12.07
N VAL A 267 -5.61 -3.20 -10.86
CA VAL A 267 -4.63 -2.17 -10.49
C VAL A 267 -3.21 -2.76 -10.46
N ALA A 268 -3.01 -3.91 -9.83
CA ALA A 268 -1.71 -4.58 -9.80
C ALA A 268 -1.22 -4.98 -11.21
N GLN A 269 -2.13 -5.43 -12.08
CA GLN A 269 -1.82 -5.69 -13.50
C GLN A 269 -1.42 -4.42 -14.25
N GLN A 270 -2.10 -3.28 -13.99
CA GLN A 270 -1.73 -2.00 -14.59
C GLN A 270 -0.35 -1.53 -14.09
N MET A 271 -0.05 -1.70 -12.81
CA MET A 271 1.29 -1.42 -12.25
C MET A 271 2.36 -2.25 -12.99
N TYR A 272 2.14 -3.55 -13.14
CA TYR A 272 3.05 -4.41 -13.89
C TYR A 272 3.27 -3.93 -15.33
N ARG A 273 2.18 -3.64 -16.06
CA ARG A 273 2.27 -3.19 -17.46
C ARG A 273 3.09 -1.90 -17.58
N GLN A 274 2.92 -0.95 -16.65
CA GLN A 274 3.67 0.29 -16.66
C GLN A 274 5.15 0.07 -16.33
N ILE A 275 5.46 -0.75 -15.31
CA ILE A 275 6.85 -1.13 -15.01
C ILE A 275 7.47 -1.87 -16.23
N ASN A 276 6.77 -2.80 -16.83
CA ASN A 276 7.27 -3.53 -17.98
C ASN A 276 7.55 -2.63 -19.19
N LYS A 277 6.75 -1.56 -19.37
CA LYS A 277 6.96 -0.58 -20.44
C LYS A 277 8.28 0.18 -20.28
N ILE A 278 8.63 0.57 -19.07
CA ILE A 278 9.84 1.38 -18.79
C ILE A 278 11.06 0.51 -18.47
N HIS A 279 10.85 -0.66 -17.89
CA HIS A 279 11.89 -1.60 -17.45
C HIS A 279 11.64 -3.03 -17.98
N PRO A 280 11.67 -3.24 -19.30
CA PRO A 280 11.31 -4.53 -19.91
C PRO A 280 12.23 -5.69 -19.53
N ASN A 281 13.48 -5.42 -19.16
CA ASN A 281 14.41 -6.45 -18.70
C ASN A 281 14.28 -6.73 -17.20
N LEU A 282 14.05 -5.71 -16.40
CA LEU A 282 13.90 -5.84 -14.94
C LEU A 282 12.56 -6.46 -14.55
N SER A 283 11.49 -6.15 -15.29
CA SER A 283 10.15 -6.70 -15.01
C SER A 283 10.11 -8.24 -15.14
N LYS A 284 11.04 -8.84 -15.88
CA LYS A 284 11.16 -10.31 -16.02
C LYS A 284 11.43 -11.06 -14.72
N ILE A 285 11.86 -10.37 -13.65
CA ILE A 285 11.97 -10.94 -12.31
C ILE A 285 10.59 -11.29 -11.72
N MET A 286 9.54 -10.59 -12.15
CA MET A 286 8.15 -10.79 -11.73
C MET A 286 7.50 -11.93 -12.54
N LYS A 287 8.01 -13.15 -12.40
CA LYS A 287 7.61 -14.33 -13.21
C LYS A 287 6.19 -14.83 -12.95
N PHE A 288 5.62 -14.49 -11.78
CA PHE A 288 4.36 -15.08 -11.30
C PHE A 288 3.20 -14.08 -11.34
N VAL A 289 3.32 -13.04 -12.15
CA VAL A 289 2.24 -12.09 -12.42
C VAL A 289 1.20 -12.75 -13.28
N ASP A 290 -0.05 -12.74 -12.82
CA ASP A 290 -1.19 -13.24 -13.58
C ASP A 290 -1.94 -12.08 -14.23
N LEU A 291 -1.98 -12.05 -15.56
CA LEU A 291 -2.63 -11.03 -16.38
C LEU A 291 -4.00 -11.44 -16.92
N LYS A 292 -4.47 -12.65 -16.58
CA LYS A 292 -5.77 -13.16 -17.03
C LYS A 292 -6.90 -12.52 -16.21
N GLU A 293 -8.09 -12.48 -16.76
CA GLU A 293 -9.33 -12.17 -16.04
C GLU A 293 -9.99 -13.48 -15.58
N TYR A 294 -10.69 -13.43 -14.46
CA TYR A 294 -11.38 -14.58 -13.86
C TYR A 294 -12.73 -14.13 -13.29
N ASP A 295 -13.73 -14.95 -13.50
CA ASP A 295 -15.03 -14.81 -12.87
C ASP A 295 -15.12 -15.78 -11.68
N LEU A 296 -15.51 -15.29 -10.51
CA LEU A 296 -15.80 -16.09 -9.30
C LEU A 296 -14.70 -17.07 -8.81
N GLU A 297 -13.44 -16.94 -9.25
CA GLU A 297 -12.37 -17.88 -8.88
C GLU A 297 -12.14 -17.97 -7.36
N ARG A 298 -12.43 -16.91 -6.61
CA ARG A 298 -12.37 -16.93 -5.15
C ARG A 298 -13.37 -17.94 -4.58
N PHE A 299 -14.60 -17.95 -5.07
CA PHE A 299 -15.64 -18.87 -4.67
C PHE A 299 -15.26 -20.34 -4.95
N GLU A 300 -14.74 -20.61 -6.13
CA GLU A 300 -14.24 -21.93 -6.49
C GLU A 300 -13.03 -22.37 -5.63
N SER A 301 -12.16 -21.45 -5.29
CA SER A 301 -11.04 -21.72 -4.38
C SER A 301 -11.50 -22.05 -2.95
N GLU A 302 -12.53 -21.37 -2.45
CA GLU A 302 -13.12 -21.64 -1.14
C GLU A 302 -13.82 -23.01 -1.12
N LYS A 303 -14.58 -23.38 -2.16
CA LYS A 303 -15.15 -24.72 -2.33
C LYS A 303 -14.08 -25.81 -2.26
N ARG A 304 -13.02 -25.67 -3.06
CA ARG A 304 -11.89 -26.62 -3.05
C ARG A 304 -11.24 -26.76 -1.67
N THR A 305 -11.16 -25.67 -0.92
CA THR A 305 -10.61 -25.67 0.45
C THR A 305 -11.53 -26.40 1.41
N GLU A 306 -12.83 -26.20 1.30
CA GLU A 306 -13.81 -26.88 2.15
C GLU A 306 -13.89 -28.38 1.87
N GLU A 307 -13.83 -28.79 0.62
CA GLU A 307 -13.73 -30.20 0.23
C GLU A 307 -12.47 -30.87 0.81
N LYS A 308 -11.32 -30.19 0.78
CA LYS A 308 -10.09 -30.69 1.42
C LYS A 308 -10.26 -30.84 2.93
N ARG A 309 -10.88 -29.87 3.60
CA ARG A 309 -11.16 -29.95 5.04
C ARG A 309 -12.07 -31.12 5.39
N LYS A 310 -13.11 -31.37 4.58
CA LYS A 310 -14.01 -32.54 4.75
C LYS A 310 -13.27 -33.86 4.60
N LYS A 311 -12.31 -33.95 3.66
CA LYS A 311 -11.44 -35.14 3.48
C LYS A 311 -10.47 -35.39 4.62
N LEU A 312 -9.99 -34.32 5.30
CA LEU A 312 -9.09 -34.43 6.45
C LEU A 312 -9.81 -34.77 7.76
N LYS A 313 -11.14 -34.64 7.81
CA LYS A 313 -11.97 -34.99 8.98
C LYS A 313 -12.52 -36.44 8.91
N LYS A 314 -12.32 -37.13 7.80
CA LYS A 314 -12.55 -38.56 7.62
C LYS A 314 -11.24 -39.32 7.82
#